data_b44609a5e99fac17a9f8cb8b46798a8f
#
_entry.id   b44609a5e99fac17a9f8cb8b46798a8f
#
_cell.length_a   1.000
_cell.length_b   1.000
_cell.length_c   1.000
_cell.angle_alpha   90.00
_cell.angle_beta   90.00
_cell.angle_gamma   90.00
#
_symmetry.space_group_name_H-M   'P 1'
#
loop_
_entity.id
_entity.type
_entity.pdbx_description
1 polymer ?
#
loop_
_entity_poly.entity_id
_entity_poly.type
_entity_poly.pdbx_seq_one_letter_code
_entity_poly.pdbx_strand_id
1 'polypeptide(L)' 'MNIVYSHHAKRRMKQRGITELEVEHVLKHPLYVKKSFEGTKEAVGEIKNRMLKIKFIEIENFIRIITVI' A
#
# COMPACT_ATOMS: atom_id res chain seq x y z
N MET A 1 -8.72 -9.54 4.74
CA MET A 1 -7.75 -9.22 3.68
C MET A 1 -6.37 -9.73 4.07
N ASN A 2 -5.80 -10.60 3.27
CA ASN A 2 -4.45 -11.11 3.50
C ASN A 2 -3.43 -10.18 2.86
N ILE A 3 -2.61 -9.57 3.68
CA ILE A 3 -1.61 -8.62 3.19
C ILE A 3 -0.23 -9.10 3.61
N VAL A 4 0.68 -9.18 2.64
CA VAL A 4 2.08 -9.52 2.87
C VAL A 4 2.92 -8.30 2.53
N TYR A 5 3.83 -7.95 3.40
CA TYR A 5 4.66 -6.76 3.24
C TYR A 5 6.07 -7.16 2.83
N SER A 6 6.59 -6.55 1.77
CA SER A 6 8.00 -6.74 1.41
C SER A 6 8.90 -6.09 2.46
N HIS A 7 10.17 -6.49 2.49
CA HIS A 7 11.14 -5.85 3.39
C HIS A 7 11.26 -4.37 3.09
N HIS A 8 11.24 -4.01 1.82
CA HIS A 8 11.30 -2.62 1.41
C HIS A 8 10.11 -1.83 1.94
N ALA A 9 8.91 -2.40 1.82
CA ALA A 9 7.69 -1.77 2.33
C ALA A 9 7.76 -1.58 3.83
N LYS A 10 8.18 -2.59 4.57
CA LYS A 10 8.30 -2.50 6.03
C LYS A 10 9.29 -1.41 6.44
N ARG A 11 10.42 -1.33 5.75
CA ARG A 11 11.42 -0.31 6.02
C ARG A 11 10.87 1.09 5.79
N ARG A 12 10.19 1.29 4.67
CA ARG A 12 9.58 2.58 4.35
C ARG A 12 8.52 2.98 5.36
N MET A 13 7.68 2.02 5.74
CA MET A 13 6.65 2.28 6.73
C MET A 13 7.26 2.74 8.05
N LYS A 14 8.32 2.05 8.49
CA LYS A 14 9.00 2.42 9.72
C LYS A 14 9.62 3.81 9.63
N GLN A 15 10.28 4.10 8.52
CA GLN A 15 10.90 5.41 8.31
C GLN A 15 9.90 6.55 8.32
N ARG A 16 8.70 6.28 7.83
CA ARG A 16 7.66 7.31 7.66
C ARG A 16 6.60 7.28 8.75
N GLY A 17 6.72 6.37 9.71
CA GLY A 17 5.73 6.25 10.77
C GLY A 17 4.37 5.81 10.28
N ILE A 18 4.33 4.93 9.29
CA ILE A 18 3.09 4.41 8.72
C ILE A 18 2.82 3.04 9.32
N THR A 19 1.60 2.84 9.81
CA THR A 19 1.20 1.57 10.42
C THR A 19 0.52 0.66 9.40
N GLU A 20 0.46 -0.63 9.73
CA GLU A 20 -0.25 -1.58 8.89
C GLU A 20 -1.74 -1.26 8.79
N LEU A 21 -2.33 -0.77 9.88
CA LEU A 21 -3.74 -0.35 9.85
C LEU A 21 -3.97 0.79 8.88
N GLU A 22 -3.03 1.72 8.81
CA GLU A 22 -3.13 2.83 7.87
C GLU A 22 -3.03 2.35 6.42
N VAL A 23 -2.14 1.41 6.15
CA VAL A 23 -2.03 0.81 4.82
C VAL A 23 -3.34 0.11 4.45
N GLU A 24 -3.87 -0.69 5.37
CA GLU A 24 -5.14 -1.37 5.13
C GLU A 24 -6.28 -0.39 4.87
N HIS A 25 -6.31 0.71 5.61
CA HIS A 25 -7.34 1.73 5.42
C HIS A 25 -7.29 2.30 4.00
N VAL A 26 -6.10 2.63 3.52
CA VAL A 26 -5.94 3.17 2.17
C VAL A 26 -6.34 2.13 1.12
N LEU A 27 -5.99 0.86 1.34
CA LEU A 27 -6.36 -0.19 0.40
C LEU A 27 -7.87 -0.40 0.33
N LYS A 28 -8.56 -0.25 1.46
CA LYS A 28 -10.02 -0.42 1.52
C LYS A 28 -10.78 0.82 1.05
N HIS A 29 -10.23 2.00 1.29
CA HIS A 29 -10.90 3.27 0.99
C HIS A 29 -9.98 4.22 0.24
N PRO A 30 -9.48 3.83 -0.93
CA PRO A 30 -8.58 4.70 -1.68
C PRO A 30 -9.35 5.85 -2.33
N LEU A 31 -8.66 6.96 -2.54
CA LEU A 31 -9.19 8.04 -3.36
C LEU A 31 -9.23 7.58 -4.82
N TYR A 32 -8.19 6.87 -5.23
CA TYR A 32 -8.18 6.22 -6.54
C TYR A 32 -7.12 5.12 -6.55
N VAL A 33 -7.25 4.22 -7.52
CA VAL A 33 -6.29 3.16 -7.77
C VAL A 33 -5.96 3.21 -9.25
N LYS A 34 -4.69 3.18 -9.58
CA LYS A 34 -4.27 3.14 -10.98
C LYS A 34 -3.37 1.95 -11.23
N LYS A 35 -3.36 1.49 -12.47
CA LYS A 35 -2.48 0.40 -12.88
C LYS A 35 -1.07 0.96 -13.10
N SER A 36 -0.07 0.16 -12.76
CA SER A 36 1.32 0.49 -12.95
C SER A 36 1.97 -0.60 -13.78
N PHE A 37 3.30 -0.59 -13.87
CA PHE A 37 4.02 -1.57 -14.69
C PHE A 37 3.94 -2.98 -14.12
N GLU A 38 3.99 -3.96 -15.04
CA GLU A 38 4.15 -5.38 -14.68
C GLU A 38 3.07 -5.93 -13.76
N GLY A 39 1.83 -5.51 -13.98
CA GLY A 39 0.71 -6.02 -13.20
C GLY A 39 0.58 -5.42 -11.81
N THR A 40 1.40 -4.44 -11.48
CA THR A 40 1.27 -3.76 -10.19
C THR A 40 0.20 -2.69 -10.25
N LYS A 41 -0.26 -2.26 -9.07
CA LYS A 41 -1.23 -1.19 -8.92
C LYS A 41 -0.75 -0.22 -7.87
N GLU A 42 -1.25 1.00 -7.93
CA GLU A 42 -0.99 2.00 -6.89
C GLU A 42 -2.32 2.48 -6.34
N ALA A 43 -2.49 2.31 -5.03
CA ALA A 43 -3.62 2.88 -4.31
C ALA A 43 -3.15 4.16 -3.65
N VAL A 44 -3.93 5.23 -3.83
CA VAL A 44 -3.61 6.52 -3.23
C VAL A 44 -4.74 6.88 -2.28
N GLY A 45 -4.39 7.27 -1.07
CA GLY A 45 -5.37 7.66 -0.09
C GLY A 45 -4.80 8.66 0.89
N GLU A 46 -5.66 9.19 1.74
CA GLU A 46 -5.28 10.19 2.72
C GLU A 46 -5.39 9.63 4.13
N ILE A 47 -4.33 9.82 4.91
CA ILE A 47 -4.31 9.44 6.32
C ILE A 47 -3.72 10.60 7.10
N LYS A 48 -4.45 11.10 8.11
CA LYS A 48 -3.96 12.15 9.01
C LYS A 48 -3.35 13.34 8.25
N ASN A 49 -4.10 13.83 7.27
CA ASN A 49 -3.70 15.00 6.48
C ASN A 49 -2.47 14.81 5.61
N ARG A 50 -2.14 13.57 5.30
CA ARG A 50 -1.05 13.31 4.35
C ARG A 50 -1.49 12.25 3.34
N MET A 51 -0.92 12.33 2.15
CA MET A 51 -1.22 11.37 1.09
C MET A 51 -0.28 10.18 1.18
N LEU A 52 -0.86 9.00 1.04
CA LEU A 52 -0.10 7.76 0.96
C LEU A 52 -0.29 7.14 -0.41
N LYS A 53 0.82 6.71 -0.99
CA LYS A 53 0.79 5.88 -2.21
C LYS A 53 1.28 4.50 -1.85
N ILE A 54 0.49 3.50 -2.16
CA ILE A 54 0.82 2.12 -1.84
C ILE A 54 0.91 1.36 -3.15
N LYS A 55 2.11 0.90 -3.47
CA LYS A 55 2.31 0.07 -4.66
C LYS A 55 2.18 -1.38 -4.25
N PHE A 56 1.30 -2.10 -4.93
CA PHE A 56 1.00 -3.47 -4.56
C PHE A 56 0.71 -4.32 -5.78
N ILE A 57 0.70 -5.63 -5.57
CA ILE A 57 0.29 -6.59 -6.57
C ILE A 57 -0.72 -7.53 -5.92
N GLU A 58 -1.80 -7.83 -6.67
CA GLU A 58 -2.79 -8.78 -6.20
C GLU A 58 -2.41 -10.17 -6.72
N ILE A 59 -2.28 -11.09 -5.78
CA ILE A 59 -1.99 -12.48 -6.08
C ILE A 59 -3.14 -13.28 -5.51
N GLU A 60 -3.61 -14.25 -6.25
CA GLU A 60 -4.83 -15.03 -5.97
C GLU A 60 -5.47 -14.87 -4.57
N ASN A 61 -4.71 -15.16 -3.53
CA ASN A 61 -5.24 -15.19 -2.17
C ASN A 61 -4.70 -14.11 -1.25
N PHE A 62 -3.87 -13.21 -1.77
CA PHE A 62 -3.28 -12.17 -0.93
C PHE A 62 -2.84 -10.96 -1.75
N ILE A 63 -2.57 -9.89 -1.04
CA ILE A 63 -2.03 -8.66 -1.61
C ILE A 63 -0.61 -8.51 -1.10
N ARG A 64 0.32 -8.32 -2.00
CA ARG A 64 1.71 -8.07 -1.63
C ARG A 64 2.02 -6.59 -1.77
N ILE A 65 2.41 -5.97 -0.68
CA ILE A 65 2.81 -4.56 -0.68
C ILE A 65 4.27 -4.48 -1.10
N ILE A 66 4.50 -3.78 -2.20
CA ILE A 66 5.85 -3.64 -2.75
C ILE A 66 6.57 -2.47 -2.11
N THR A 67 5.89 -1.33 -2.04
CA THR A 67 6.46 -0.15 -1.40
C THR A 67 5.34 0.80 -0.97
N VAL A 68 5.69 1.68 -0.05
CA VAL A 68 4.80 2.74 0.44
C VAL A 68 5.54 4.05 0.30
N ILE A 69 4.89 5.04 -0.29
CA ILE A 69 5.52 6.34 -0.54
C ILE A 69 4.76 7.45 0.16
#